data_61267b48bb30ea9bcec56cb229fc0ebd
#
_entry.id   61267b48bb30ea9bcec56cb229fc0ebd
#
_cell.length_a   1.000
_cell.length_b   1.000
_cell.length_c   1.000
_cell.angle_alpha   90.00
_cell.angle_beta   90.00
_cell.angle_gamma   90.00
#
_symmetry.space_group_name_H-M   'P 1'
#
loop_
_entity.id
_entity.type
_entity.pdbx_description
1 polymer ?
#
loop_
_entity_poly.entity_id
_entity_poly.type
_entity_poly.pdbx_seq_one_letter_code
_entity_poly.pdbx_strand_id
1 'polypeptide(L)'
;MHAGNKIDGDDAVSEHLTGRVRSSRVGGIVLCAVLAMGMLLSSGCSGHHHEVNGHEVATSHDVRVGPGYSECGSLTTPDVMAVVRRADLRLIAKTPAGCTWSPNGSWSALPNVTLSWYRGSPIGREREGEERTRDEVRDFSAGGKSGFISSTYGMCVTALEYGDDQFFELAVTLLGAGHGTSSDACHCAMKLSTQVAEKV
;
A
#
# COMPACT_ATOMS: atom_id res chain seq x y z
N MET A 1 7.44 -57.42 -30.85
CA MET A 1 6.23 -57.55 -31.68
C MET A 1 5.24 -56.46 -31.30
N HIS A 2 4.87 -55.67 -32.31
CA HIS A 2 3.75 -54.71 -32.34
C HIS A 2 3.92 -53.44 -31.50
N ALA A 3 3.73 -52.28 -31.95
CA ALA A 3 3.43 -51.58 -33.20
C ALA A 3 3.21 -50.14 -32.78
N GLY A 4 3.80 -49.24 -33.32
CA GLY A 4 3.73 -47.96 -33.80
C GLY A 4 2.35 -47.33 -33.80
N ASN A 5 2.28 -46.10 -33.29
CA ASN A 5 1.30 -45.16 -33.74
C ASN A 5 1.93 -43.76 -33.85
N LYS A 6 2.18 -43.41 -35.09
CA LYS A 6 2.60 -42.13 -35.58
C LYS A 6 1.31 -41.37 -35.85
N ILE A 7 1.13 -40.21 -35.25
CA ILE A 7 0.10 -39.26 -35.68
C ILE A 7 0.80 -37.96 -36.07
N ASP A 8 0.95 -37.81 -37.39
CA ASP A 8 1.24 -36.54 -38.05
C ASP A 8 -0.06 -35.73 -38.05
N GLY A 9 0.01 -34.48 -37.81
CA GLY A 9 -1.12 -33.54 -37.89
C GLY A 9 -0.59 -32.13 -37.88
N ASP A 10 -0.05 -31.71 -39.05
CA ASP A 10 0.12 -30.32 -39.43
C ASP A 10 -1.26 -29.68 -39.55
N ASP A 11 -1.47 -28.58 -38.90
CA ASP A 11 -2.38 -27.54 -39.40
C ASP A 11 -1.95 -26.17 -38.92
N ALA A 12 -1.30 -25.47 -39.84
CA ALA A 12 -1.00 -24.06 -39.76
C ALA A 12 -2.27 -23.27 -40.01
N VAL A 13 -2.71 -22.47 -39.06
CA VAL A 13 -3.64 -21.38 -39.30
C VAL A 13 -3.00 -20.08 -38.86
N SER A 14 -2.42 -19.42 -39.88
CA SER A 14 -1.97 -18.04 -39.81
C SER A 14 -3.18 -17.15 -40.04
N GLU A 15 -3.72 -16.50 -39.02
CA GLU A 15 -4.65 -15.38 -39.19
C GLU A 15 -3.97 -14.06 -38.92
N HIS A 16 -3.64 -13.40 -40.01
CA HIS A 16 -3.27 -12.01 -40.11
C HIS A 16 -4.47 -11.12 -39.76
N LEU A 17 -4.49 -10.54 -38.58
CA LEU A 17 -5.38 -9.44 -38.27
C LEU A 17 -4.58 -8.13 -38.26
N THR A 18 -4.48 -7.53 -39.42
CA THR A 18 -4.06 -6.13 -39.61
C THR A 18 -5.19 -5.19 -39.17
N GLY A 19 -5.18 -4.82 -37.89
CA GLY A 19 -6.06 -3.79 -37.35
C GLY A 19 -5.56 -2.40 -37.72
N ARG A 20 -6.21 -1.80 -38.71
CA ARG A 20 -5.98 -0.45 -39.24
C ARG A 20 -6.40 0.59 -38.20
N VAL A 21 -5.44 1.22 -37.52
CA VAL A 21 -5.70 2.36 -36.64
C VAL A 21 -6.10 3.56 -37.47
N ARG A 22 -7.38 3.93 -37.44
CA ARG A 22 -7.91 5.18 -38.01
C ARG A 22 -7.54 6.32 -37.05
N SER A 23 -6.58 7.13 -37.44
CA SER A 23 -6.28 8.43 -36.85
C SER A 23 -7.40 9.40 -37.19
N SER A 24 -8.24 9.74 -36.26
CA SER A 24 -9.22 10.83 -36.36
C SER A 24 -8.56 12.12 -35.87
N ARG A 25 -8.11 12.92 -36.82
CA ARG A 25 -7.73 14.30 -36.56
C ARG A 25 -9.00 15.14 -36.51
N VAL A 26 -9.41 15.56 -35.35
CA VAL A 26 -10.37 16.65 -35.20
C VAL A 26 -9.59 17.85 -34.70
N GLY A 27 -9.35 18.77 -35.59
CA GLY A 27 -8.84 20.10 -35.28
C GLY A 27 -9.93 20.91 -34.61
N GLY A 28 -9.65 21.36 -33.43
CA GLY A 28 -10.45 22.33 -32.70
C GLY A 28 -9.57 23.51 -32.30
N ILE A 29 -9.54 24.53 -33.14
CA ILE A 29 -8.98 25.83 -32.80
C ILE A 29 -9.96 26.48 -31.81
N VAL A 30 -9.59 26.60 -30.56
CA VAL A 30 -10.31 27.46 -29.60
C VAL A 30 -9.43 28.66 -29.31
N LEU A 31 -9.91 29.78 -29.84
CA LEU A 31 -9.41 31.11 -29.63
C LEU A 31 -9.42 31.47 -28.14
N CYS A 32 -8.26 31.70 -27.52
CA CYS A 32 -8.16 32.31 -26.22
C CYS A 32 -8.36 33.82 -26.35
N ALA A 33 -9.52 34.30 -25.99
CA ALA A 33 -9.73 35.71 -25.74
C ALA A 33 -9.15 36.08 -24.35
N VAL A 34 -8.11 36.88 -24.37
CA VAL A 34 -7.50 37.51 -23.20
C VAL A 34 -8.43 38.67 -22.80
N LEU A 35 -8.98 38.61 -21.60
CA LEU A 35 -9.56 39.74 -20.94
C LEU A 35 -8.79 39.97 -19.63
N ALA A 36 -7.87 40.92 -19.73
CA ALA A 36 -7.27 41.57 -18.59
C ALA A 36 -8.29 42.57 -18.03
N MET A 37 -8.74 42.36 -16.79
CA MET A 37 -9.35 43.45 -16.02
C MET A 37 -9.38 43.10 -14.54
N GLY A 38 -8.80 43.97 -13.74
CA GLY A 38 -9.23 44.21 -12.40
C GLY A 38 -8.17 44.09 -11.31
N MET A 39 -7.30 45.09 -11.24
CA MET A 39 -6.59 45.45 -9.99
C MET A 39 -7.58 45.87 -8.89
N LEU A 40 -7.07 45.75 -7.65
CA LEU A 40 -7.53 46.43 -6.43
C LEU A 40 -8.59 45.64 -5.62
N LEU A 41 -8.08 45.00 -4.58
CA LEU A 41 -8.58 45.12 -3.22
C LEU A 41 -7.54 44.56 -2.24
N SER A 42 -6.60 45.40 -1.89
CA SER A 42 -5.77 45.24 -0.70
C SER A 42 -6.63 45.45 0.53
N SER A 43 -7.25 44.41 1.04
CA SER A 43 -7.89 44.50 2.35
C SER A 43 -6.84 44.13 3.40
N GLY A 44 -6.34 45.16 4.06
CA GLY A 44 -5.45 45.02 5.19
C GLY A 44 -6.13 44.22 6.31
N CYS A 45 -5.48 43.13 6.72
CA CYS A 45 -5.75 42.51 8.00
C CYS A 45 -5.25 43.46 9.10
N SER A 46 -6.15 44.31 9.62
CA SER A 46 -5.94 44.95 10.89
C SER A 46 -5.84 43.90 11.97
N GLY A 47 -4.66 43.76 12.52
CA GLY A 47 -4.42 42.92 13.69
C GLY A 47 -5.21 43.48 14.88
N HIS A 48 -6.34 42.87 15.18
CA HIS A 48 -6.92 42.98 16.50
C HIS A 48 -6.06 42.12 17.42
N HIS A 49 -5.23 42.77 18.23
CA HIS A 49 -4.68 42.18 19.43
C HIS A 49 -5.85 41.90 20.39
N HIS A 50 -6.47 40.75 20.26
CA HIS A 50 -7.19 40.13 21.36
C HIS A 50 -6.14 39.64 22.34
N GLU A 51 -6.02 40.29 23.47
CA GLU A 51 -5.47 39.69 24.69
C GLU A 51 -6.31 38.43 24.97
N VAL A 52 -5.85 37.30 24.50
CA VAL A 52 -6.38 36.00 24.91
C VAL A 52 -5.76 35.72 26.26
N ASN A 53 -6.55 36.02 27.32
CA ASN A 53 -6.32 35.48 28.66
C ASN A 53 -5.88 34.05 28.55
N GLY A 54 -4.79 33.70 29.29
CA GLY A 54 -4.12 32.45 29.38
C GLY A 54 -5.00 31.19 29.24
N HIS A 55 -5.25 30.79 28.01
CA HIS A 55 -5.54 29.42 27.74
C HIS A 55 -4.17 28.72 27.80
N GLU A 56 -4.02 27.90 28.81
CA GLU A 56 -3.00 26.85 28.80
C GLU A 56 -2.94 26.32 27.35
N VAL A 57 -1.82 26.61 26.71
CA VAL A 57 -1.43 25.88 25.49
C VAL A 57 -1.50 24.45 25.91
N ALA A 58 -2.51 23.73 25.41
CA ALA A 58 -2.61 22.29 25.62
C ALA A 58 -1.22 21.77 25.29
N THR A 59 -0.52 21.36 26.34
CA THR A 59 0.76 20.72 26.26
C THR A 59 0.60 19.69 25.17
N SER A 60 1.43 19.79 24.13
CA SER A 60 1.53 18.83 23.08
C SER A 60 1.28 17.47 23.70
N HIS A 61 0.16 16.84 23.34
CA HIS A 61 -0.08 15.45 23.75
C HIS A 61 1.22 14.75 23.45
N ASP A 62 1.89 14.33 24.49
CA ASP A 62 3.07 13.51 24.38
C ASP A 62 2.59 12.30 23.57
N VAL A 63 2.82 12.35 22.26
CA VAL A 63 2.43 11.27 21.35
C VAL A 63 3.28 10.13 21.84
N ARG A 64 2.71 9.35 22.74
CA ARG A 64 3.37 8.17 23.28
C ARG A 64 3.77 7.37 22.07
N VAL A 65 5.06 7.42 21.81
CA VAL A 65 5.68 6.53 20.86
C VAL A 65 5.27 5.15 21.33
N GLY A 66 4.42 4.48 20.59
CA GLY A 66 3.90 3.18 21.00
C GLY A 66 5.03 2.26 21.41
N PRO A 67 4.77 1.23 22.22
CA PRO A 67 5.79 0.42 22.85
C PRO A 67 6.76 -0.07 21.80
N GLY A 68 8.00 0.37 21.92
CA GLY A 68 9.12 -0.16 21.21
C GLY A 68 8.92 -0.27 19.69
N TYR A 69 8.90 0.86 19.00
CA TYR A 69 9.17 0.82 17.57
C TYR A 69 10.60 0.32 17.34
N SER A 70 10.79 -0.96 17.65
CA SER A 70 11.96 -1.61 17.09
C SER A 70 11.85 -1.44 15.60
N GLU A 71 12.93 -1.02 15.03
CA GLU A 71 13.03 -0.82 13.61
C GLU A 71 12.36 -1.97 12.86
N CYS A 72 11.47 -1.67 11.91
CA CYS A 72 10.72 -2.64 11.13
C CYS A 72 9.81 -3.59 11.94
N GLY A 73 9.28 -3.19 13.10
CA GLY A 73 8.45 -4.07 13.94
C GLY A 73 9.15 -5.34 14.37
N SER A 74 10.45 -5.29 14.58
CA SER A 74 11.33 -6.46 14.86
C SER A 74 11.37 -7.50 13.73
N LEU A 75 10.84 -7.22 12.54
CA LEU A 75 11.04 -8.07 11.38
C LEU A 75 12.45 -7.88 10.81
N THR A 76 13.12 -8.98 10.57
CA THR A 76 14.39 -9.00 9.84
C THR A 76 14.17 -9.37 8.37
N THR A 77 15.11 -9.00 7.51
CA THR A 77 15.05 -9.44 6.09
C THR A 77 14.96 -10.98 5.96
N PRO A 78 15.70 -11.80 6.71
CA PRO A 78 15.49 -13.25 6.72
C PRO A 78 14.08 -13.69 7.08
N ASP A 79 13.41 -13.05 8.07
CA ASP A 79 12.03 -13.38 8.43
C ASP A 79 11.09 -13.15 7.23
N VAL A 80 11.22 -11.99 6.57
CA VAL A 80 10.41 -11.64 5.40
C VAL A 80 10.69 -12.60 4.24
N MET A 81 11.96 -12.90 3.95
CA MET A 81 12.36 -13.85 2.92
C MET A 81 11.78 -15.24 3.15
N ALA A 82 11.79 -15.71 4.38
CA ALA A 82 11.28 -17.03 4.75
C ALA A 82 9.76 -17.13 4.57
N VAL A 83 9.01 -16.07 4.93
CA VAL A 83 7.55 -16.04 4.81
C VAL A 83 7.12 -15.89 3.36
N VAL A 84 7.71 -14.96 2.62
CA VAL A 84 7.38 -14.67 1.22
C VAL A 84 7.99 -15.72 0.26
N ARG A 85 8.92 -16.52 0.75
CA ARG A 85 9.67 -17.55 -0.02
C ARG A 85 10.44 -16.96 -1.21
N ARG A 86 11.10 -15.82 -0.96
CA ARG A 86 11.90 -15.11 -1.95
C ARG A 86 13.26 -14.71 -1.38
N ALA A 87 14.30 -15.35 -1.87
CA ALA A 87 15.68 -15.16 -1.39
C ALA A 87 16.36 -13.87 -1.90
N ASP A 88 15.77 -13.23 -2.89
CA ASP A 88 16.29 -11.99 -3.49
C ASP A 88 15.71 -10.70 -2.88
N LEU A 89 14.84 -10.81 -1.87
CA LEU A 89 14.33 -9.65 -1.14
C LEU A 89 15.46 -8.91 -0.41
N ARG A 90 15.39 -7.59 -0.44
CA ARG A 90 16.30 -6.68 0.27
C ARG A 90 15.48 -5.59 0.94
N LEU A 91 15.92 -5.16 2.11
CA LEU A 91 15.39 -3.97 2.76
C LEU A 91 15.83 -2.75 1.95
N ILE A 92 14.87 -2.05 1.34
CA ILE A 92 15.12 -0.90 0.45
C ILE A 92 14.77 0.44 1.09
N ALA A 93 13.93 0.42 2.13
CA ALA A 93 13.63 1.58 2.93
C ALA A 93 13.52 1.20 4.39
N LYS A 94 14.05 2.07 5.24
CA LYS A 94 14.00 2.00 6.68
C LYS A 94 13.87 3.42 7.21
N THR A 95 12.73 3.71 7.80
CA THR A 95 12.38 5.03 8.32
C THR A 95 11.67 4.88 9.66
N PRO A 96 11.53 5.95 10.46
CA PRO A 96 10.69 5.92 11.65
C PRO A 96 9.22 5.60 11.39
N ALA A 97 8.77 5.76 10.14
CA ALA A 97 7.39 5.45 9.73
C ALA A 97 7.21 4.03 9.21
N GLY A 98 8.28 3.28 8.95
CA GLY A 98 8.17 1.91 8.47
C GLY A 98 9.34 1.40 7.65
N CYS A 99 9.16 0.22 7.10
CA CYS A 99 10.16 -0.50 6.33
C CYS A 99 9.57 -1.10 5.05
N THR A 100 10.38 -1.19 4.00
CA THR A 100 9.97 -1.80 2.74
C THR A 100 11.03 -2.78 2.25
N TRP A 101 10.58 -3.95 1.83
CA TRP A 101 11.41 -4.99 1.21
C TRP A 101 10.95 -5.24 -0.22
N SER A 102 11.91 -5.36 -1.13
CA SER A 102 11.64 -5.63 -2.54
C SER A 102 12.81 -6.42 -3.18
N PRO A 103 12.57 -7.13 -4.30
CA PRO A 103 13.62 -7.87 -4.98
C PRO A 103 14.74 -6.97 -5.50
N ASN A 104 15.97 -7.43 -5.31
CA ASN A 104 17.17 -6.80 -5.87
C ASN A 104 17.33 -5.30 -5.57
N GLY A 105 16.65 -4.79 -4.54
CA GLY A 105 16.71 -3.38 -4.16
C GLY A 105 15.91 -2.43 -5.05
N SER A 106 14.97 -2.92 -5.86
CA SER A 106 14.17 -2.12 -6.78
C SER A 106 12.78 -1.79 -6.21
N TRP A 107 12.42 -0.51 -6.18
CA TRP A 107 11.10 -0.05 -5.71
C TRP A 107 9.91 -0.54 -6.54
N SER A 108 10.12 -0.82 -7.81
CA SER A 108 9.08 -1.28 -8.73
C SER A 108 9.02 -2.79 -8.89
N ALA A 109 9.95 -3.52 -8.27
CA ALA A 109 9.97 -4.97 -8.38
C ALA A 109 8.98 -5.63 -7.41
N LEU A 110 8.41 -6.75 -7.85
CA LEU A 110 7.49 -7.56 -7.05
C LEU A 110 8.10 -8.94 -6.79
N PRO A 111 7.81 -9.56 -5.67
CA PRO A 111 6.91 -9.12 -4.60
C PRO A 111 7.43 -7.93 -3.80
N ASN A 112 6.50 -7.18 -3.21
CA ASN A 112 6.82 -6.07 -2.31
C ASN A 112 6.17 -6.31 -0.94
N VAL A 113 6.91 -6.00 0.13
CA VAL A 113 6.41 -6.05 1.51
C VAL A 113 6.68 -4.71 2.15
N THR A 114 5.65 -4.09 2.70
CA THR A 114 5.76 -2.81 3.40
C THR A 114 5.13 -2.91 4.78
N LEU A 115 5.87 -2.53 5.80
CA LEU A 115 5.37 -2.27 7.14
C LEU A 115 5.32 -0.76 7.36
N SER A 116 4.18 -0.24 7.73
CA SER A 116 3.95 1.18 8.02
C SER A 116 3.38 1.37 9.41
N TRP A 117 3.86 2.41 10.12
CA TRP A 117 3.35 2.82 11.40
C TRP A 117 2.54 4.09 11.27
N TYR A 118 1.32 4.06 11.77
CA TYR A 118 0.41 5.19 11.80
C TYR A 118 0.26 5.70 13.23
N ARG A 119 0.36 7.01 13.41
CA ARG A 119 0.24 7.71 14.70
C ARG A 119 -0.71 8.87 14.54
N GLY A 120 -1.65 8.99 15.49
CA GLY A 120 -2.67 10.04 15.46
C GLY A 120 -3.72 9.82 14.36
N SER A 121 -3.90 8.57 13.92
CA SER A 121 -4.96 8.18 13.00
C SER A 121 -5.67 6.94 13.54
N PRO A 122 -6.99 7.01 13.77
CA PRO A 122 -7.73 5.85 14.22
C PRO A 122 -7.82 4.80 13.11
N ILE A 123 -7.62 3.53 13.47
CA ILE A 123 -7.65 2.40 12.54
C ILE A 123 -8.99 2.28 11.78
N GLY A 124 -10.09 2.76 12.38
CA GLY A 124 -11.40 2.76 11.74
C GLY A 124 -11.46 3.60 10.47
N ARG A 125 -10.75 4.73 10.42
CA ARG A 125 -10.64 5.56 9.22
C ARG A 125 -9.94 4.82 8.08
N GLU A 126 -8.88 4.09 8.41
CA GLU A 126 -8.16 3.28 7.42
C GLU A 126 -9.05 2.17 6.88
N ARG A 127 -9.74 1.45 7.77
CA ARG A 127 -10.71 0.42 7.40
C ARG A 127 -11.78 0.95 6.43
N GLU A 128 -12.39 2.10 6.71
CA GLU A 128 -13.36 2.73 5.82
C GLU A 128 -12.78 3.07 4.44
N GLY A 129 -11.50 3.42 4.38
CA GLY A 129 -10.76 3.63 3.13
C GLY A 129 -10.63 2.34 2.33
N GLU A 130 -10.22 1.28 2.99
CA GLU A 130 -10.05 -0.04 2.41
C GLU A 130 -11.40 -0.63 1.93
N GLU A 131 -12.48 -0.50 2.71
CA GLU A 131 -13.82 -0.96 2.33
C GLU A 131 -14.37 -0.32 1.03
N ARG A 132 -13.88 0.87 0.66
CA ARG A 132 -14.26 1.54 -0.59
C ARG A 132 -13.42 1.11 -1.79
N THR A 133 -12.27 0.50 -1.57
CA THR A 133 -11.26 0.30 -2.63
C THR A 133 -10.83 -1.15 -2.81
N ARG A 134 -11.16 -2.03 -1.87
CA ARG A 134 -10.76 -3.44 -1.88
C ARG A 134 -11.93 -4.37 -2.17
N ASP A 135 -11.60 -5.56 -2.66
CA ASP A 135 -12.60 -6.58 -2.98
C ASP A 135 -13.16 -7.22 -1.70
N GLU A 136 -12.35 -7.32 -0.67
CA GLU A 136 -12.74 -7.92 0.62
C GLU A 136 -12.07 -7.18 1.79
N VAL A 137 -12.86 -6.89 2.82
CA VAL A 137 -12.37 -6.42 4.13
C VAL A 137 -13.08 -7.21 5.23
N ARG A 138 -12.29 -7.75 6.17
CA ARG A 138 -12.83 -8.53 7.29
C ARG A 138 -12.01 -8.33 8.55
N ASP A 139 -12.55 -8.72 9.70
CA ASP A 139 -11.85 -8.65 10.97
C ASP A 139 -10.63 -9.56 10.99
N PHE A 140 -9.58 -9.09 11.66
CA PHE A 140 -8.35 -9.83 11.88
C PHE A 140 -7.82 -9.53 13.29
N SER A 141 -7.25 -10.53 13.96
CA SER A 141 -6.62 -10.35 15.26
C SER A 141 -5.37 -11.21 15.37
N ALA A 142 -4.32 -10.68 15.97
CA ALA A 142 -3.08 -11.39 16.24
C ALA A 142 -2.36 -10.78 17.45
N GLY A 143 -1.66 -11.59 18.25
CA GLY A 143 -0.91 -11.13 19.42
C GLY A 143 -1.76 -10.36 20.44
N GLY A 144 -3.05 -10.68 20.56
CA GLY A 144 -3.98 -9.97 21.46
C GLY A 144 -4.41 -8.58 20.94
N LYS A 145 -4.03 -8.21 19.72
CA LYS A 145 -4.43 -6.98 19.03
C LYS A 145 -5.56 -7.25 18.06
N SER A 146 -6.48 -6.31 17.93
CA SER A 146 -7.59 -6.35 16.99
C SER A 146 -7.35 -5.41 15.83
N GLY A 147 -7.98 -5.69 14.70
CA GLY A 147 -7.89 -4.87 13.51
C GLY A 147 -8.60 -5.51 12.33
N PHE A 148 -8.07 -5.33 11.13
CA PHE A 148 -8.67 -5.87 9.92
C PHE A 148 -7.62 -6.43 8.95
N ILE A 149 -8.11 -7.19 7.99
CA ILE A 149 -7.40 -7.62 6.80
C ILE A 149 -8.21 -7.23 5.58
N SER A 150 -7.56 -6.68 4.57
CA SER A 150 -8.17 -6.36 3.28
C SER A 150 -7.41 -6.98 2.13
N SER A 151 -8.10 -7.28 1.04
CA SER A 151 -7.46 -7.86 -0.14
C SER A 151 -8.07 -7.36 -1.44
N THR A 152 -7.22 -7.33 -2.45
CA THR A 152 -7.57 -7.19 -3.86
C THR A 152 -6.57 -8.00 -4.68
N TYR A 153 -6.75 -8.08 -6.00
CA TYR A 153 -5.94 -8.92 -6.88
C TYR A 153 -4.44 -8.90 -6.54
N GLY A 154 -3.93 -10.03 -6.02
CA GLY A 154 -2.51 -10.25 -5.71
C GLY A 154 -1.93 -9.38 -4.58
N MET A 155 -2.75 -8.63 -3.86
CA MET A 155 -2.34 -7.78 -2.74
C MET A 155 -3.19 -8.07 -1.50
N CYS A 156 -2.57 -8.00 -0.35
CA CYS A 156 -3.24 -8.09 0.94
C CYS A 156 -2.61 -7.13 1.93
N VAL A 157 -3.46 -6.51 2.72
CA VAL A 157 -3.11 -5.59 3.79
C VAL A 157 -3.68 -6.11 5.10
N THR A 158 -2.91 -6.07 6.15
CA THR A 158 -3.37 -6.27 7.53
C THR A 158 -3.07 -5.02 8.33
N ALA A 159 -4.01 -4.59 9.17
CA ALA A 159 -3.80 -3.52 10.12
C ALA A 159 -4.16 -3.99 11.54
N LEU A 160 -3.32 -3.70 12.54
CA LEU A 160 -3.55 -4.06 13.93
C LEU A 160 -3.38 -2.84 14.84
N GLU A 161 -4.36 -2.62 15.69
CA GLU A 161 -4.44 -1.47 16.58
C GLU A 161 -3.51 -1.63 17.79
N TYR A 162 -2.87 -0.52 18.17
CA TYR A 162 -2.01 -0.43 19.37
C TYR A 162 -2.55 0.53 20.43
N GLY A 163 -3.79 1.02 20.27
CA GLY A 163 -4.41 2.02 21.14
C GLY A 163 -3.91 3.44 20.87
N ASP A 164 -4.55 4.44 21.48
CA ASP A 164 -4.18 5.86 21.36
C ASP A 164 -4.06 6.35 19.91
N ASP A 165 -5.00 5.97 19.05
CA ASP A 165 -4.99 6.28 17.61
C ASP A 165 -3.68 5.87 16.90
N GLN A 166 -3.14 4.74 17.30
CA GLN A 166 -1.96 4.16 16.67
C GLN A 166 -2.25 2.76 16.17
N PHE A 167 -1.74 2.44 14.99
CA PHE A 167 -1.77 1.10 14.42
C PHE A 167 -0.57 0.87 13.52
N PHE A 168 -0.25 -0.36 13.25
CA PHE A 168 0.62 -0.68 12.12
C PHE A 168 -0.18 -1.34 11.02
N GLU A 169 0.29 -1.14 9.82
CA GLU A 169 -0.18 -1.78 8.60
C GLU A 169 0.95 -2.59 7.98
N LEU A 170 0.63 -3.78 7.51
CA LEU A 170 1.55 -4.61 6.75
C LEU A 170 0.91 -5.02 5.44
N ALA A 171 1.46 -4.51 4.35
CA ALA A 171 1.04 -4.80 2.99
C ALA A 171 1.98 -5.81 2.32
N VAL A 172 1.42 -6.80 1.65
CA VAL A 172 2.13 -7.76 0.82
C VAL A 172 1.53 -7.76 -0.58
N THR A 173 2.35 -7.52 -1.58
CA THR A 173 1.95 -7.55 -2.99
C THR A 173 2.74 -8.63 -3.72
N LEU A 174 2.03 -9.61 -4.30
CA LEU A 174 2.59 -10.77 -5.00
C LEU A 174 2.24 -10.78 -6.51
N LEU A 175 1.99 -9.63 -7.12
CA LEU A 175 1.60 -9.54 -8.53
C LEU A 175 2.70 -10.05 -9.47
N GLY A 176 2.30 -10.75 -10.55
CA GLY A 176 3.20 -11.20 -11.61
C GLY A 176 3.02 -12.68 -11.98
N ALA A 177 3.51 -13.08 -13.15
CA ALA A 177 3.44 -14.44 -13.65
C ALA A 177 4.17 -15.43 -12.70
N GLY A 178 3.43 -16.36 -12.12
CA GLY A 178 3.97 -17.36 -11.18
C GLY A 178 4.08 -16.86 -9.73
N HIS A 179 3.61 -15.68 -9.40
CA HIS A 179 3.61 -15.16 -8.05
C HIS A 179 2.17 -15.05 -7.55
N GLY A 180 1.78 -15.94 -6.71
CA GLY A 180 0.67 -16.02 -5.77
C GLY A 180 -0.65 -15.31 -6.08
N THR A 181 -1.68 -15.81 -5.48
CA THR A 181 -3.05 -15.25 -5.46
C THR A 181 -3.17 -14.21 -4.32
N SER A 182 -4.30 -13.53 -4.22
CA SER A 182 -4.64 -12.72 -3.03
C SER A 182 -4.61 -13.56 -1.76
N SER A 183 -5.01 -14.83 -1.82
CA SER A 183 -4.92 -15.78 -0.71
C SER A 183 -3.48 -15.99 -0.24
N ASP A 184 -2.52 -16.12 -1.16
CA ASP A 184 -1.10 -16.28 -0.80
C ASP A 184 -0.54 -14.99 -0.20
N ALA A 185 -0.90 -13.83 -0.75
CA ALA A 185 -0.53 -12.53 -0.21
C ALA A 185 -1.07 -12.36 1.21
N CYS A 186 -2.33 -12.73 1.45
CA CYS A 186 -2.96 -12.66 2.77
C CYS A 186 -2.31 -13.62 3.77
N HIS A 187 -1.96 -14.84 3.34
CA HIS A 187 -1.23 -15.77 4.21
C HIS A 187 0.11 -15.17 4.67
N CYS A 188 0.86 -14.55 3.76
CA CYS A 188 2.12 -13.88 4.09
C CYS A 188 1.89 -12.68 5.01
N ALA A 189 0.91 -11.82 4.70
CA ALA A 189 0.59 -10.64 5.49
C ALA A 189 0.19 -11.01 6.92
N MET A 190 -0.73 -11.94 7.09
CA MET A 190 -1.16 -12.42 8.41
C MET A 190 0.01 -12.99 9.22
N LYS A 191 0.86 -13.81 8.60
CA LYS A 191 2.00 -14.42 9.29
C LYS A 191 3.02 -13.39 9.75
N LEU A 192 3.37 -12.43 8.91
CA LEU A 192 4.29 -11.36 9.27
C LEU A 192 3.70 -10.44 10.34
N SER A 193 2.41 -10.09 10.22
CA SER A 193 1.73 -9.26 11.23
C SER A 193 1.63 -9.93 12.59
N THR A 194 1.41 -11.24 12.62
CA THR A 194 1.46 -12.01 13.87
C THR A 194 2.85 -11.92 14.50
N GLN A 195 3.92 -12.08 13.72
CA GLN A 195 5.28 -11.96 14.23
C GLN A 195 5.57 -10.55 14.78
N VAL A 196 5.07 -9.49 14.16
CA VAL A 196 5.18 -8.12 14.67
C VAL A 196 4.42 -8.01 16.00
N ALA A 197 3.15 -8.42 16.02
CA ALA A 197 2.28 -8.28 17.18
C ALA A 197 2.76 -9.04 18.41
N GLU A 198 3.49 -10.15 18.23
CA GLU A 198 4.06 -10.95 19.32
C GLU A 198 5.37 -10.38 19.89
N LYS A 199 6.07 -9.51 19.12
CA LYS A 199 7.38 -8.97 19.50
C LYS A 199 7.33 -7.54 20.07
N VAL A 200 6.17 -6.88 19.99
CA VAL A 200 6.00 -5.44 20.31
C VAL A 200 5.07 -5.21 21.54
#